data_42df32076d528915dd3b86262c991bf2
#
_entry.id   42df32076d528915dd3b86262c991bf2
#
_cell.length_a   1.000
_cell.length_b   1.000
_cell.length_c   1.000
_cell.angle_alpha   90.00
_cell.angle_beta   90.00
_cell.angle_gamma   90.00
#
_symmetry.space_group_name_H-M   'P 1'
#
loop_
_entity.id
_entity.type
_entity.pdbx_description
1 polymer ?
#
loop_
_entity_poly.entity_id
_entity_poly.type
_entity_poly.pdbx_seq_one_letter_code
_entity_poly.pdbx_strand_id
1 'polypeptide(L)'
;MFYTKGKRLVITKSARREMDHLGMSVQRLVAAIEEGERKLECRMAGKWLVQDRFAGKFVLIRYAELADKIVVINIGQTTRSAI
;
A
#
# COMPACT_ATOMS: atom_id res chain seq x y z
N MET A 1 -5.64 9.59 13.40
CA MET A 1 -4.42 9.64 12.56
C MET A 1 -3.70 8.30 12.61
N PHE A 2 -3.23 7.82 11.48
CA PHE A 2 -2.61 6.51 11.38
C PHE A 2 -1.13 6.62 11.09
N TYR A 3 -0.35 5.64 11.57
CA TYR A 3 1.09 5.58 11.40
C TYR A 3 1.51 4.20 10.91
N THR A 4 2.57 4.14 10.13
CA THR A 4 3.22 2.90 9.73
C THR A 4 4.72 3.17 9.60
N LYS A 5 5.54 2.21 10.00
CA LYS A 5 7.00 2.33 9.97
C LYS A 5 7.51 3.59 10.68
N GLY A 6 6.80 4.02 11.74
CA GLY A 6 7.14 5.21 12.50
C GLY A 6 6.84 6.52 11.83
N LYS A 7 6.14 6.50 10.68
CA LYS A 7 5.80 7.70 9.91
C LYS A 7 4.30 7.85 9.78
N ARG A 8 3.84 9.09 9.57
CA ARG A 8 2.43 9.38 9.35
C ARG A 8 1.95 8.76 8.05
N LEU A 9 0.81 8.10 8.08
CA LEU A 9 0.21 7.48 6.91
C LEU A 9 -0.78 8.44 6.26
N VAL A 10 -0.60 8.68 4.96
CA VAL A 10 -1.50 9.49 4.14
C VAL A 10 -2.08 8.61 3.06
N ILE A 11 -3.41 8.58 2.93
CA ILE A 11 -4.10 7.76 1.95
C ILE A 11 -4.79 8.69 0.95
N THR A 12 -4.43 8.57 -0.34
CA THR A 12 -5.05 9.37 -1.40
C THR A 12 -6.51 8.97 -1.60
N LYS A 13 -7.29 9.83 -2.24
CA LYS A 13 -8.69 9.52 -2.54
C LYS A 13 -8.83 8.29 -3.41
N SER A 14 -7.94 8.12 -4.38
CA SER A 14 -7.94 6.94 -5.26
C SER A 14 -7.71 5.66 -4.46
N ALA A 15 -6.72 5.67 -3.57
CA ALA A 15 -6.42 4.52 -2.73
C ALA A 15 -7.58 4.22 -1.78
N ARG A 16 -8.17 5.25 -1.19
CA ARG A 16 -9.31 5.10 -0.26
C ARG A 16 -10.50 4.46 -0.97
N ARG A 17 -10.77 4.88 -2.21
CA ARG A 17 -11.86 4.32 -2.99
C ARG A 17 -11.66 2.82 -3.24
N GLU A 18 -10.45 2.42 -3.59
CA GLU A 18 -10.14 1.00 -3.80
C GLU A 18 -10.22 0.20 -2.51
N MET A 19 -9.82 0.78 -1.39
CA MET A 19 -9.98 0.13 -0.09
C MET A 19 -11.45 -0.14 0.21
N ASP A 20 -12.32 0.83 -0.09
CA ASP A 20 -13.76 0.69 0.12
C ASP A 20 -14.33 -0.42 -0.77
N HIS A 21 -13.91 -0.50 -2.02
CA HIS A 21 -14.33 -1.56 -2.94
C HIS A 21 -13.91 -2.95 -2.46
N LEU A 22 -12.70 -3.05 -1.90
CA LEU A 22 -12.17 -4.32 -1.43
C LEU A 22 -12.66 -4.71 -0.04
N GLY A 23 -13.23 -3.76 0.71
CA GLY A 23 -13.57 -3.95 2.10
C GLY A 23 -12.32 -4.00 3.00
N MET A 24 -11.25 -3.33 2.57
CA MET A 24 -9.98 -3.32 3.31
C MET A 24 -9.96 -2.21 4.36
N SER A 25 -9.64 -2.56 5.60
CA SER A 25 -9.49 -1.59 6.68
C SER A 25 -8.12 -0.92 6.61
N VAL A 26 -7.97 0.21 7.31
CA VAL A 26 -6.68 0.89 7.43
C VAL A 26 -5.67 -0.01 8.14
N GLN A 27 -6.09 -0.74 9.16
CA GLN A 27 -5.22 -1.68 9.87
C GLN A 27 -4.69 -2.76 8.95
N ARG A 28 -5.52 -3.27 8.04
CA ARG A 28 -5.10 -4.28 7.07
C ARG A 28 -4.11 -3.69 6.06
N LEU A 29 -4.34 -2.45 5.63
CA LEU A 29 -3.42 -1.74 4.74
C LEU A 29 -2.05 -1.57 5.41
N VAL A 30 -2.03 -1.16 6.67
CA VAL A 30 -0.79 -1.00 7.44
C VAL A 30 -0.06 -2.33 7.55
N ALA A 31 -0.78 -3.41 7.85
CA ALA A 31 -0.17 -4.75 7.93
C ALA A 31 0.45 -5.15 6.59
N ALA A 32 -0.21 -4.86 5.48
CA ALA A 32 0.32 -5.17 4.15
C ALA A 32 1.60 -4.38 3.87
N ILE A 33 1.63 -3.10 4.21
CA ILE A 33 2.82 -2.27 4.01
C ILE A 33 4.00 -2.76 4.85
N GLU A 34 3.73 -3.20 6.08
CA GLU A 34 4.78 -3.62 7.00
C GLU A 34 5.26 -5.05 6.76
N GLU A 35 4.38 -5.95 6.33
CA GLU A 35 4.66 -7.38 6.27
C GLU A 35 4.62 -7.98 4.87
N GLY A 36 4.02 -7.30 3.90
CA GLY A 36 3.89 -7.81 2.53
C GLY A 36 5.22 -7.83 1.78
N GLU A 37 5.25 -8.58 0.68
CA GLU A 37 6.39 -8.58 -0.22
C GLU A 37 6.46 -7.25 -0.95
N ARG A 38 7.64 -6.64 -0.99
CA ARG A 38 7.78 -5.34 -1.59
C ARG A 38 8.92 -5.28 -2.61
N LYS A 39 8.74 -4.38 -3.58
CA LYS A 39 9.70 -4.14 -4.63
C LYS A 39 9.87 -2.63 -4.78
N LEU A 40 11.12 -2.18 -4.86
CA LEU A 40 11.42 -0.77 -5.07
C LEU A 40 11.16 -0.42 -6.54
N GLU A 41 10.19 0.46 -6.81
CA GLU A 41 9.85 0.87 -8.17
C GLU A 41 10.67 2.06 -8.63
N CYS A 42 10.92 3.04 -7.75
CA CYS A 42 11.68 4.22 -8.11
C CYS A 42 12.46 4.71 -6.90
N ARG A 43 13.77 4.47 -6.92
CA ARG A 43 14.65 4.82 -5.80
C ARG A 43 14.66 6.33 -5.53
N MET A 44 14.75 7.14 -6.57
CA MET A 44 14.85 8.58 -6.43
C MET A 44 13.59 9.20 -5.84
N ALA A 45 12.43 8.63 -6.12
CA ALA A 45 11.16 9.11 -5.59
C ALA A 45 10.72 8.35 -4.34
N GLY A 46 11.49 7.37 -3.87
CA GLY A 46 11.14 6.56 -2.72
C GLY A 46 9.86 5.75 -2.93
N LYS A 47 9.58 5.35 -4.16
CA LYS A 47 8.34 4.64 -4.49
C LYS A 47 8.52 3.13 -4.36
N TRP A 48 7.55 2.52 -3.71
CA TRP A 48 7.52 1.09 -3.45
C TRP A 48 6.23 0.46 -3.95
N LEU A 49 6.32 -0.79 -4.36
CA LEU A 49 5.17 -1.64 -4.65
C LEU A 49 5.15 -2.76 -3.61
N VAL A 50 4.03 -2.89 -2.92
CA VAL A 50 3.80 -3.99 -1.99
C VAL A 50 2.74 -4.91 -2.56
N GLN A 51 2.99 -6.21 -2.51
CA GLN A 51 2.04 -7.23 -2.88
C GLN A 51 1.61 -8.00 -1.64
N ASP A 52 0.32 -8.18 -1.47
CA ASP A 52 -0.23 -8.98 -0.38
C ASP A 52 -1.45 -9.74 -0.88
N ARG A 53 -1.86 -10.76 -0.12
CA ARG A 53 -3.07 -11.50 -0.41
C ARG A 53 -4.21 -11.00 0.44
N PHE A 54 -5.34 -10.72 -0.23
CA PHE A 54 -6.54 -10.26 0.46
C PHE A 54 -7.78 -10.74 -0.30
N ALA A 55 -8.71 -11.38 0.40
CA ALA A 55 -9.95 -11.88 -0.19
C ALA A 55 -9.72 -12.82 -1.38
N GLY A 56 -8.66 -13.62 -1.33
CA GLY A 56 -8.33 -14.60 -2.37
C GLY A 56 -7.67 -14.02 -3.61
N LYS A 57 -7.28 -12.75 -3.58
CA LYS A 57 -6.63 -12.06 -4.70
C LYS A 57 -5.32 -11.46 -4.26
N PHE A 58 -4.44 -11.16 -5.23
CA PHE A 58 -3.26 -10.35 -4.95
C PHE A 58 -3.65 -8.88 -5.00
N VAL A 59 -3.32 -8.16 -3.95
CA VAL A 59 -3.53 -6.72 -3.85
C VAL A 59 -2.18 -6.04 -4.00
N LEU A 60 -2.12 -5.03 -4.88
CA LEU A 60 -0.92 -4.26 -5.14
C LEU A 60 -1.08 -2.87 -4.57
N ILE A 61 -0.19 -2.49 -3.68
CA ILE A 61 -0.22 -1.19 -3.01
C ILE A 61 1.02 -0.41 -3.43
N ARG A 62 0.82 0.72 -4.12
CA ARG A 62 1.91 1.63 -4.45
C ARG A 62 1.95 2.75 -3.45
N TYR A 63 3.10 2.96 -2.84
CA TYR A 63 3.26 4.06 -1.89
C TYR A 63 4.61 4.73 -2.08
N ALA A 64 4.67 6.01 -1.67
CA ALA A 64 5.90 6.76 -1.62
C ALA A 64 6.32 6.91 -0.17
N GLU A 65 7.56 6.56 0.12
CA GLU A 65 8.13 6.73 1.46
C GLU A 65 8.95 8.03 1.48
N LEU A 66 8.44 9.00 2.23
CA LEU A 66 9.10 10.30 2.40
C LEU A 66 9.78 10.36 3.77
N ALA A 67 10.46 11.47 4.06
CA ALA A 67 11.19 11.61 5.31
C ALA A 67 10.29 11.52 6.54
N ASP A 68 9.08 12.09 6.45
CA ASP A 68 8.17 12.24 7.59
C ASP A 68 6.84 11.51 7.42
N LYS A 69 6.58 10.93 6.25
CA LYS A 69 5.28 10.31 5.98
C LYS A 69 5.39 9.24 4.90
N ILE A 70 4.38 8.37 4.87
CA ILE A 70 4.17 7.41 3.80
C ILE A 70 2.87 7.77 3.11
N VAL A 71 2.91 7.97 1.80
CA VAL A 71 1.74 8.34 1.00
C VAL A 71 1.34 7.14 0.14
N VAL A 72 0.15 6.58 0.40
CA VAL A 72 -0.38 5.50 -0.41
C VAL A 72 -1.00 6.11 -1.66
N ILE A 73 -0.36 5.85 -2.80
CA ILE A 73 -0.71 6.50 -4.07
C ILE A 73 -1.92 5.83 -4.70
N ASN A 74 -1.87 4.52 -4.86
CA ASN A 74 -3.00 3.77 -5.37
C ASN A 74 -2.96 2.32 -4.89
N ILE A 75 -4.09 1.65 -5.04
CA ILE A 75 -4.24 0.24 -4.70
C ILE A 75 -4.95 -0.43 -5.87
N GLY A 76 -4.41 -1.55 -6.33
CA GLY A 76 -5.02 -2.34 -7.38
C GLY A 76 -5.11 -3.79 -6.95
N GLN A 77 -5.77 -4.59 -7.77
CA GLN A 77 -5.87 -6.03 -7.54
C GLN A 77 -5.57 -6.79 -8.81
N THR A 78 -5.03 -7.99 -8.64
CA THR A 78 -4.70 -8.86 -9.77
C THR A 78 -4.85 -10.32 -9.35
N THR A 79 -5.00 -11.19 -10.34
CA THR A 79 -5.05 -12.64 -10.09
C THR A 79 -3.68 -13.28 -10.20
N ARG A 80 -2.65 -12.52 -10.61
CA ARG A 80 -1.28 -13.01 -10.79
C ARG A 80 -0.32 -12.25 -9.90
N SER A 81 0.71 -12.94 -9.42
CA SER A 81 1.79 -12.30 -8.69
C SER A 81 2.52 -11.30 -9.60
N ALA A 82 2.77 -10.09 -9.06
CA ALA A 82 3.49 -9.02 -9.76
C ALA A 82 4.94 -8.91 -9.28
N ILE A 83 5.32 -9.67 -8.26
CA ILE A 83 6.67 -9.65 -7.67
C ILE A 83 7.34 -10.99 -7.84
#